data_6c69659ce6adb4b322613a7d4f2102aa
#
_entry.id   6c69659ce6adb4b322613a7d4f2102aa
#
_cell.length_a   1.000
_cell.length_b   1.000
_cell.length_c   1.000
_cell.angle_alpha   90.00
_cell.angle_beta   90.00
_cell.angle_gamma   90.00
#
_symmetry.space_group_name_H-M   'P 1'
#
loop_
_entity.id
_entity.type
_entity.pdbx_description
1 polymer ?
#
loop_
_entity_poly.entity_id
_entity_poly.type
_entity_poly.pdbx_seq_one_letter_code
_entity_poly.pdbx_strand_id
1 'polypeptide(L)'
;MRVLFGVAAAILLVACSPGTQTNIPESMAKAPPKGEATDTTRAANAAVADRLPLEDTSDFVDATRGLLAQLKQDTITDVDGNVVWQVSRRDFIDGDSPDTVNPSLWRQERLNSEHGLFEVMDGIYQVRGYDLAVMSVIRGDTGWIIVDPLLSQETAAAALGLVNDTLGNRPVTGVIYTHSHGDHFGGVRGVIDEADIEARGVPVLAPVGFTESAVAENLLAGNYMSRRAVLMFGNTLPSGPTGQVGVGLGPALSQGTIGLIAPTEEVPGRGTVRVVDGVTIEFVDAAGTEAPAEFMFYLPDFNALCTAEVATATFHNALTLRGAKVRDLLEWSRVIDYVLTEYGGRSDVVFASHHWPTFGQENVETFLRGQRDIYRYTHDQTVRRANRGETQFELPKNSLNLRCNQRISICVVTTAR
;
A
#
# COMPACT_ATOMS: atom_id res chain seq x y z
N MET A 1 -25.13 58.16 25.27
CA MET A 1 -25.71 57.69 23.99
C MET A 1 -24.74 56.70 23.41
N ARG A 2 -24.96 55.40 23.73
CA ARG A 2 -24.12 54.27 23.23
C ARG A 2 -24.93 53.55 22.16
N VAL A 3 -24.41 53.55 20.96
CA VAL A 3 -25.00 52.84 19.80
C VAL A 3 -24.32 51.45 19.77
N LEU A 4 -25.10 50.39 20.08
CA LEU A 4 -24.71 49.01 19.85
C LEU A 4 -24.96 48.67 18.38
N PHE A 5 -23.91 48.34 17.63
CA PHE A 5 -24.02 47.63 16.35
C PHE A 5 -24.02 46.14 16.63
N GLY A 6 -25.17 45.51 16.49
CA GLY A 6 -25.27 44.05 16.44
C GLY A 6 -24.96 43.57 15.03
N VAL A 7 -23.88 42.81 14.89
CA VAL A 7 -23.57 42.06 13.65
C VAL A 7 -24.24 40.68 13.81
N ALA A 8 -25.33 40.46 13.09
CA ALA A 8 -25.91 39.15 12.95
C ALA A 8 -25.08 38.33 11.96
N ALA A 9 -24.32 37.36 12.47
CA ALA A 9 -23.66 36.36 11.65
C ALA A 9 -24.72 35.35 11.19
N ALA A 10 -25.09 35.41 9.92
CA ALA A 10 -25.87 34.36 9.28
C ALA A 10 -24.95 33.16 8.99
N ILE A 11 -25.09 32.12 9.81
CA ILE A 11 -24.44 30.82 9.52
C ILE A 11 -25.28 30.19 8.41
N LEU A 12 -24.73 30.18 7.19
CA LEU A 12 -25.23 29.34 6.10
C LEU A 12 -24.81 27.89 6.39
N LEU A 13 -25.72 27.12 6.93
CA LEU A 13 -25.67 25.68 6.91
C LEU A 13 -25.84 25.22 5.46
N VAL A 14 -24.74 24.98 4.78
CA VAL A 14 -24.75 24.22 3.53
C VAL A 14 -24.97 22.77 3.93
N ALA A 15 -26.23 22.33 3.82
CA ALA A 15 -26.56 20.92 3.89
C ALA A 15 -25.77 20.20 2.78
N CYS A 16 -24.84 19.33 3.14
CA CYS A 16 -24.27 18.36 2.21
C CYS A 16 -25.43 17.48 1.72
N SER A 17 -25.87 17.71 0.51
CA SER A 17 -26.74 16.77 -0.20
C SER A 17 -25.95 15.47 -0.39
N PRO A 18 -26.60 14.29 -0.22
CA PRO A 18 -25.94 13.01 -0.52
C PRO A 18 -25.39 13.08 -1.95
N GLY A 19 -24.15 12.66 -2.11
CA GLY A 19 -23.39 12.78 -3.35
C GLY A 19 -24.21 12.31 -4.53
N THR A 20 -24.41 13.20 -5.47
CA THR A 20 -24.88 12.83 -6.81
C THR A 20 -23.87 11.81 -7.32
N GLN A 21 -24.30 10.55 -7.46
CA GLN A 21 -23.56 9.57 -8.26
C GLN A 21 -23.23 10.29 -9.57
N THR A 22 -21.98 10.57 -9.80
CA THR A 22 -21.53 11.02 -11.12
C THR A 22 -21.77 9.82 -12.03
N ASN A 23 -22.94 9.79 -12.64
CA ASN A 23 -23.18 8.91 -13.75
C ASN A 23 -22.06 9.19 -14.76
N ILE A 24 -21.05 8.34 -14.79
CA ILE A 24 -20.06 8.34 -15.86
C ILE A 24 -20.89 8.24 -17.13
N PRO A 25 -20.81 9.21 -18.04
CA PRO A 25 -21.61 9.18 -19.26
C PRO A 25 -21.44 7.80 -19.91
N GLU A 26 -22.53 7.17 -20.31
CA GLU A 26 -22.54 5.84 -20.95
C GLU A 26 -21.57 5.76 -22.15
N SER A 27 -21.23 6.90 -22.75
CA SER A 27 -20.20 7.07 -23.77
C SER A 27 -18.76 6.81 -23.26
N MET A 28 -18.47 6.97 -21.95
CA MET A 28 -17.15 6.62 -21.38
C MET A 28 -17.07 5.15 -20.94
N ALA A 29 -18.21 4.54 -20.63
CA ALA A 29 -18.28 3.12 -20.28
C ALA A 29 -18.07 2.16 -21.48
N LYS A 30 -18.07 2.68 -22.69
CA LYS A 30 -17.87 1.93 -23.95
C LYS A 30 -16.70 2.49 -24.77
N ALA A 31 -15.53 2.62 -24.14
CA ALA A 31 -14.33 2.71 -24.97
C ALA A 31 -14.24 1.41 -25.80
N PRO A 32 -14.02 1.50 -27.12
CA PRO A 32 -13.86 0.29 -27.92
C PRO A 32 -12.74 -0.55 -27.31
N PRO A 33 -12.83 -1.89 -27.34
CA PRO A 33 -11.77 -2.73 -26.85
C PRO A 33 -10.47 -2.28 -27.52
N LYS A 34 -9.43 -2.06 -26.69
CA LYS A 34 -8.11 -1.72 -27.21
C LYS A 34 -7.70 -2.83 -28.16
N GLY A 35 -7.13 -2.45 -29.28
CA GLY A 35 -6.67 -3.39 -30.28
C GLY A 35 -5.55 -4.30 -29.76
N GLU A 36 -5.08 -5.18 -30.59
CA GLU A 36 -3.91 -6.03 -30.33
C GLU A 36 -2.66 -5.18 -30.08
N ALA A 37 -1.67 -5.78 -29.44
CA ALA A 37 -0.38 -5.14 -29.23
C ALA A 37 0.26 -4.77 -30.57
N THR A 38 0.83 -3.57 -30.66
CA THR A 38 1.63 -3.17 -31.81
C THR A 38 2.98 -3.91 -31.79
N ASP A 39 3.67 -3.95 -32.94
CA ASP A 39 5.01 -4.54 -33.02
C ASP A 39 6.00 -3.85 -32.04
N THR A 40 5.86 -2.54 -31.85
CA THR A 40 6.66 -1.79 -30.88
C THR A 40 6.38 -2.26 -29.45
N THR A 41 5.11 -2.49 -29.10
CA THR A 41 4.71 -2.99 -27.78
C THR A 41 5.25 -4.41 -27.56
N ARG A 42 5.07 -5.30 -28.56
CA ARG A 42 5.62 -6.67 -28.52
C ARG A 42 7.12 -6.68 -28.30
N ALA A 43 7.86 -5.90 -29.11
CA ALA A 43 9.31 -5.81 -29.00
C ALA A 43 9.78 -5.27 -27.63
N ALA A 44 9.07 -4.26 -27.09
CA ALA A 44 9.38 -3.71 -25.79
C ALA A 44 9.15 -4.74 -24.66
N ASN A 45 8.03 -5.46 -24.69
CA ASN A 45 7.71 -6.49 -23.71
C ASN A 45 8.66 -7.70 -23.79
N ALA A 46 9.01 -8.15 -24.99
CA ALA A 46 10.01 -9.19 -25.21
C ALA A 46 11.38 -8.79 -24.62
N ALA A 47 11.82 -7.55 -24.85
CA ALA A 47 13.08 -7.04 -24.31
C ALA A 47 13.09 -6.95 -22.77
N VAL A 48 11.94 -6.85 -22.11
CA VAL A 48 11.81 -6.97 -20.64
C VAL A 48 11.93 -8.42 -20.24
N ALA A 49 11.21 -9.34 -20.90
CA ALA A 49 11.27 -10.76 -20.62
C ALA A 49 12.70 -11.33 -20.71
N ASP A 50 13.45 -10.93 -21.73
CA ASP A 50 14.84 -11.38 -21.93
C ASP A 50 15.83 -10.94 -20.82
N ARG A 51 15.45 -9.97 -20.00
CA ARG A 51 16.33 -9.39 -18.95
C ARG A 51 16.02 -9.83 -17.54
N LEU A 52 14.80 -10.30 -17.29
CA LEU A 52 14.30 -10.62 -15.96
C LEU A 52 14.19 -12.13 -15.77
N PRO A 53 14.52 -12.66 -14.59
CA PRO A 53 14.36 -14.07 -14.24
C PRO A 53 12.87 -14.38 -13.95
N LEU A 54 12.01 -14.26 -14.96
CA LEU A 54 10.55 -14.39 -14.78
C LEU A 54 10.12 -15.81 -14.37
N GLU A 55 10.97 -16.81 -14.60
CA GLU A 55 10.80 -18.20 -14.16
C GLU A 55 11.13 -18.44 -12.69
N ASP A 56 11.68 -17.46 -11.97
CA ASP A 56 11.91 -17.58 -10.53
C ASP A 56 10.56 -17.68 -9.79
N THR A 57 10.35 -18.80 -9.11
CA THR A 57 9.12 -19.11 -8.38
C THR A 57 9.20 -18.83 -6.89
N SER A 58 10.32 -18.34 -6.37
CA SER A 58 10.52 -18.13 -4.93
C SER A 58 9.47 -17.21 -4.31
N ASP A 59 9.10 -16.13 -5.01
CA ASP A 59 8.04 -15.21 -4.54
C ASP A 59 6.67 -15.90 -4.47
N PHE A 60 6.36 -16.84 -5.38
CA PHE A 60 5.09 -17.58 -5.35
C PHE A 60 5.01 -18.50 -4.14
N VAL A 61 6.13 -19.06 -3.69
CA VAL A 61 6.20 -19.85 -2.46
C VAL A 61 5.88 -18.96 -1.26
N ASP A 62 6.51 -17.79 -1.19
CA ASP A 62 6.29 -16.85 -0.09
C ASP A 62 4.88 -16.24 -0.12
N ALA A 63 4.36 -15.91 -1.31
CA ALA A 63 3.03 -15.33 -1.49
C ALA A 63 1.89 -16.28 -1.11
N THR A 64 2.07 -17.58 -1.30
CA THR A 64 1.04 -18.59 -0.96
C THR A 64 1.21 -19.19 0.44
N ARG A 65 2.35 -18.93 1.08
CA ARG A 65 2.69 -19.51 2.39
C ARG A 65 1.72 -19.05 3.47
N GLY A 66 1.27 -19.99 4.28
CA GLY A 66 0.46 -19.74 5.47
C GLY A 66 -1.00 -19.40 5.20
N LEU A 67 -1.55 -19.68 4.02
CA LEU A 67 -2.98 -19.48 3.73
C LEU A 67 -3.84 -20.30 4.68
N LEU A 68 -4.67 -19.62 5.48
CA LEU A 68 -5.58 -20.23 6.46
C LEU A 68 -7.02 -20.26 5.96
N ALA A 69 -7.48 -19.17 5.36
CA ALA A 69 -8.87 -19.04 4.93
C ALA A 69 -9.03 -17.97 3.84
N GLN A 70 -10.13 -18.07 3.10
CA GLN A 70 -10.56 -17.08 2.11
C GLN A 70 -12.02 -16.68 2.36
N LEU A 71 -12.42 -15.48 1.92
CA LEU A 71 -13.83 -15.10 1.94
C LEU A 71 -14.64 -16.07 1.07
N LYS A 72 -15.79 -16.49 1.58
CA LYS A 72 -16.70 -17.38 0.84
C LYS A 72 -17.47 -16.66 -0.27
N GLN A 73 -17.68 -15.35 -0.09
CA GLN A 73 -18.37 -14.49 -1.04
C GLN A 73 -17.38 -13.91 -2.04
N ASP A 74 -17.75 -13.88 -3.32
CA ASP A 74 -16.99 -13.24 -4.38
C ASP A 74 -16.95 -11.70 -4.24
N THR A 75 -17.98 -11.13 -3.60
CA THR A 75 -18.16 -9.68 -3.51
C THR A 75 -18.25 -9.21 -2.06
N ILE A 76 -17.63 -8.05 -1.79
CA ILE A 76 -17.88 -7.23 -0.61
C ILE A 76 -18.77 -6.08 -1.06
N THR A 77 -19.86 -5.82 -0.33
CA THR A 77 -20.86 -4.78 -0.67
C THR A 77 -21.00 -3.77 0.44
N ASP A 78 -21.44 -2.55 0.10
CA ASP A 78 -21.91 -1.56 1.05
C ASP A 78 -23.32 -1.88 1.59
N VAL A 79 -23.84 -1.02 2.44
CA VAL A 79 -25.17 -1.17 3.04
C VAL A 79 -26.32 -1.06 2.03
N ASP A 80 -26.08 -0.44 0.90
CA ASP A 80 -27.06 -0.27 -0.19
C ASP A 80 -26.96 -1.40 -1.23
N GLY A 81 -26.03 -2.35 -1.05
CA GLY A 81 -25.79 -3.49 -1.94
C GLY A 81 -24.89 -3.18 -3.15
N ASN A 82 -24.26 -2.01 -3.19
CA ASN A 82 -23.27 -1.72 -4.25
C ASN A 82 -22.01 -2.52 -4.02
N VAL A 83 -21.39 -2.99 -5.09
CA VAL A 83 -20.14 -3.76 -5.02
C VAL A 83 -18.97 -2.82 -4.71
N VAL A 84 -18.36 -3.02 -3.55
CA VAL A 84 -17.15 -2.33 -3.09
C VAL A 84 -15.90 -3.04 -3.58
N TRP A 85 -15.90 -4.38 -3.54
CA TRP A 85 -14.81 -5.22 -4.01
C TRP A 85 -15.34 -6.50 -4.64
N GLN A 86 -14.66 -6.98 -5.68
CA GLN A 86 -14.97 -8.25 -6.32
C GLN A 86 -13.67 -9.03 -6.57
N VAL A 87 -13.59 -10.24 -6.00
CA VAL A 87 -12.40 -11.11 -6.08
C VAL A 87 -12.21 -11.62 -7.49
N SER A 88 -13.25 -12.21 -8.10
CA SER A 88 -13.22 -12.80 -9.44
C SER A 88 -12.93 -11.79 -10.58
N ARG A 89 -12.96 -10.50 -10.29
CA ARG A 89 -12.55 -9.47 -11.25
C ARG A 89 -11.16 -9.69 -11.82
N ARG A 90 -10.34 -10.52 -11.16
CA ARG A 90 -8.93 -10.80 -11.51
C ARG A 90 -8.68 -12.19 -12.05
N ASP A 91 -9.70 -13.03 -12.21
CA ASP A 91 -9.58 -14.41 -12.69
C ASP A 91 -8.96 -14.51 -14.08
N PHE A 92 -8.91 -13.40 -14.83
CA PHE A 92 -8.22 -13.36 -16.11
C PHE A 92 -6.69 -13.37 -16.02
N ILE A 93 -6.12 -13.16 -14.82
CA ILE A 93 -4.67 -13.10 -14.58
C ILE A 93 -4.17 -14.53 -14.34
N ASP A 94 -4.02 -15.29 -15.39
CA ASP A 94 -3.51 -16.67 -15.35
C ASP A 94 -2.61 -16.95 -16.56
N GLY A 95 -1.73 -17.94 -16.40
CA GLY A 95 -0.81 -18.36 -17.47
C GLY A 95 0.25 -17.32 -17.84
N ASP A 96 0.64 -17.35 -19.12
CA ASP A 96 1.69 -16.49 -19.66
C ASP A 96 1.20 -15.06 -19.90
N SER A 97 2.13 -14.12 -19.85
CA SER A 97 1.83 -12.70 -20.11
C SER A 97 1.35 -12.49 -21.55
N PRO A 98 0.19 -11.86 -21.75
CA PRO A 98 -0.24 -11.49 -23.09
C PRO A 98 0.64 -10.36 -23.67
N ASP A 99 0.74 -10.29 -24.99
CA ASP A 99 1.56 -9.31 -25.72
C ASP A 99 1.26 -7.84 -25.36
N THR A 100 0.04 -7.57 -24.88
CA THR A 100 -0.42 -6.24 -24.48
C THR A 100 0.07 -5.78 -23.12
N VAL A 101 0.63 -6.69 -22.30
CA VAL A 101 1.01 -6.43 -20.91
C VAL A 101 2.51 -6.61 -20.73
N ASN A 102 3.11 -5.72 -19.92
CA ASN A 102 4.48 -5.91 -19.51
C ASN A 102 4.61 -7.20 -18.67
N PRO A 103 5.50 -8.14 -19.02
CA PRO A 103 5.58 -9.44 -18.36
C PRO A 103 5.95 -9.36 -16.88
N SER A 104 6.70 -8.34 -16.46
CA SER A 104 6.97 -8.09 -15.05
C SER A 104 5.72 -7.66 -14.28
N LEU A 105 4.87 -6.80 -14.88
CA LEU A 105 3.58 -6.45 -14.29
C LEU A 105 2.66 -7.66 -14.20
N TRP A 106 2.61 -8.48 -15.25
CA TRP A 106 1.79 -9.70 -15.25
C TRP A 106 2.19 -10.66 -14.14
N ARG A 107 3.51 -10.91 -13.99
CA ARG A 107 4.04 -11.73 -12.88
C ARG A 107 3.67 -11.13 -11.53
N GLN A 108 3.84 -9.83 -11.35
CA GLN A 108 3.50 -9.13 -10.10
C GLN A 108 2.02 -9.25 -9.76
N GLU A 109 1.15 -9.08 -10.75
CA GLU A 109 -0.30 -9.17 -10.52
C GLU A 109 -0.79 -10.61 -10.31
N ARG A 110 -0.12 -11.62 -10.85
CA ARG A 110 -0.36 -13.02 -10.45
C ARG A 110 -0.10 -13.22 -8.96
N LEU A 111 1.00 -12.66 -8.44
CA LEU A 111 1.34 -12.70 -7.01
C LEU A 111 0.35 -11.88 -6.17
N ASN A 112 -0.05 -10.69 -6.63
CA ASN A 112 -1.06 -9.86 -5.96
C ASN A 112 -2.48 -10.47 -6.00
N SER A 113 -2.72 -11.45 -6.84
CA SER A 113 -4.01 -12.17 -6.91
C SER A 113 -4.15 -13.23 -5.81
N GLU A 114 -3.05 -13.58 -5.14
CA GLU A 114 -3.10 -14.44 -3.95
C GLU A 114 -3.82 -13.70 -2.82
N HIS A 115 -5.01 -14.18 -2.44
CA HIS A 115 -5.88 -13.49 -1.50
C HIS A 115 -6.34 -14.40 -0.35
N GLY A 116 -6.64 -13.81 0.78
CA GLY A 116 -7.10 -14.52 1.97
C GLY A 116 -6.49 -14.01 3.27
N LEU A 117 -6.71 -14.79 4.32
CA LEU A 117 -6.03 -14.69 5.61
C LEU A 117 -4.82 -15.62 5.60
N PHE A 118 -3.66 -15.07 5.86
CA PHE A 118 -2.39 -15.80 5.88
C PHE A 118 -1.73 -15.67 7.24
N GLU A 119 -1.20 -16.78 7.77
CA GLU A 119 -0.29 -16.76 8.90
C GLU A 119 1.11 -16.38 8.42
N VAL A 120 1.62 -15.25 8.88
CA VAL A 120 3.01 -14.84 8.66
C VAL A 120 3.91 -15.65 9.58
N MET A 121 3.54 -15.71 10.84
CA MET A 121 4.11 -16.54 11.88
C MET A 121 3.11 -16.64 13.04
N ASP A 122 3.35 -17.51 14.03
CA ASP A 122 2.42 -17.59 15.17
C ASP A 122 2.26 -16.24 15.86
N GLY A 123 1.04 -15.74 15.86
CA GLY A 123 0.66 -14.45 16.43
C GLY A 123 0.71 -13.27 15.45
N ILE A 124 1.20 -13.42 14.24
CA ILE A 124 1.15 -12.37 13.19
C ILE A 124 0.46 -12.91 11.96
N TYR A 125 -0.57 -12.21 11.49
CA TYR A 125 -1.40 -12.59 10.37
C TYR A 125 -1.53 -11.43 9.38
N GLN A 126 -1.82 -11.74 8.12
CA GLN A 126 -2.13 -10.75 7.08
C GLN A 126 -3.39 -11.11 6.32
N VAL A 127 -4.25 -10.13 6.08
CA VAL A 127 -5.35 -10.23 5.11
C VAL A 127 -4.94 -9.51 3.85
N ARG A 128 -4.84 -10.27 2.75
CA ARG A 128 -4.33 -9.79 1.44
C ARG A 128 -5.35 -9.98 0.34
N GLY A 129 -5.29 -9.13 -0.69
CA GLY A 129 -6.06 -9.28 -1.92
C GLY A 129 -7.50 -8.81 -1.88
N TYR A 130 -7.94 -8.16 -0.80
CA TYR A 130 -9.29 -7.59 -0.66
C TYR A 130 -9.32 -6.06 -0.73
N ASP A 131 -8.17 -5.44 -0.93
CA ASP A 131 -8.00 -4.01 -1.19
C ASP A 131 -6.61 -3.79 -1.84
N LEU A 132 -6.22 -2.54 -2.02
CA LEU A 132 -4.87 -2.16 -2.48
C LEU A 132 -3.81 -2.55 -1.46
N ALA A 133 -3.99 -2.12 -0.21
CA ALA A 133 -3.09 -2.40 0.90
C ALA A 133 -3.35 -3.77 1.53
N VAL A 134 -2.49 -4.15 2.46
CA VAL A 134 -2.56 -5.37 3.27
C VAL A 134 -2.83 -4.98 4.71
N MET A 135 -3.87 -5.56 5.32
CA MET A 135 -4.12 -5.42 6.75
C MET A 135 -3.34 -6.48 7.51
N SER A 136 -2.41 -6.05 8.38
CA SER A 136 -1.74 -6.97 9.29
C SER A 136 -2.46 -7.00 10.65
N VAL A 137 -2.51 -8.18 11.27
CA VAL A 137 -3.19 -8.44 12.54
C VAL A 137 -2.22 -9.12 13.47
N ILE A 138 -1.93 -8.49 14.63
CA ILE A 138 -1.04 -9.02 15.64
C ILE A 138 -1.87 -9.48 16.83
N ARG A 139 -1.61 -10.69 17.32
CA ARG A 139 -2.27 -11.25 18.50
C ARG A 139 -1.64 -10.64 19.76
N GLY A 140 -2.42 -9.80 20.46
CA GLY A 140 -2.09 -9.36 21.80
C GLY A 140 -2.56 -10.34 22.87
N ASP A 141 -2.35 -10.02 24.13
CA ASP A 141 -2.78 -10.82 25.27
C ASP A 141 -4.30 -11.00 25.31
N THR A 142 -5.06 -9.93 25.04
CA THR A 142 -6.52 -9.93 25.19
C THR A 142 -7.29 -9.71 23.89
N GLY A 143 -6.65 -9.18 22.82
CA GLY A 143 -7.34 -8.83 21.58
C GLY A 143 -6.44 -8.85 20.35
N TRP A 144 -6.88 -8.12 19.33
CA TRP A 144 -6.16 -7.90 18.09
C TRP A 144 -5.59 -6.50 18.02
N ILE A 145 -4.33 -6.36 17.63
CA ILE A 145 -3.72 -5.10 17.21
C ILE A 145 -3.78 -5.07 15.68
N ILE A 146 -4.50 -4.10 15.13
CA ILE A 146 -4.67 -3.95 13.70
C ILE A 146 -3.64 -2.96 13.16
N VAL A 147 -2.92 -3.36 12.12
CA VAL A 147 -1.99 -2.50 11.39
C VAL A 147 -2.56 -2.25 10.00
N ASP A 148 -2.72 -0.98 9.65
CA ASP A 148 -3.22 -0.50 8.36
C ASP A 148 -4.57 -1.12 7.95
N PRO A 149 -5.68 -0.60 8.49
CA PRO A 149 -7.02 -1.18 8.28
C PRO A 149 -7.61 -0.88 6.87
N LEU A 150 -6.83 -1.02 5.81
CA LEU A 150 -7.24 -0.90 4.41
C LEU A 150 -7.82 0.48 4.02
N LEU A 151 -8.30 0.60 2.77
CA LEU A 151 -8.85 1.85 2.24
C LEU A 151 -10.31 2.06 2.65
N SER A 152 -11.14 1.02 2.59
CA SER A 152 -12.59 1.17 2.85
C SER A 152 -13.06 0.41 4.08
N GLN A 153 -14.07 0.99 4.72
CA GLN A 153 -14.71 0.42 5.90
C GLN A 153 -15.24 -1.00 5.65
N GLU A 154 -15.80 -1.24 4.48
CA GLU A 154 -16.42 -2.50 4.10
C GLU A 154 -15.36 -3.60 3.91
N THR A 155 -14.23 -3.28 3.25
CA THR A 155 -13.13 -4.24 3.07
C THR A 155 -12.44 -4.54 4.40
N ALA A 156 -12.24 -3.54 5.25
CA ALA A 156 -11.67 -3.71 6.58
C ALA A 156 -12.57 -4.55 7.51
N ALA A 157 -13.89 -4.32 7.47
CA ALA A 157 -14.86 -5.11 8.24
C ALA A 157 -14.88 -6.57 7.77
N ALA A 158 -14.87 -6.81 6.46
CA ALA A 158 -14.80 -8.16 5.89
C ALA A 158 -13.50 -8.86 6.26
N ALA A 159 -12.37 -8.14 6.24
CA ALA A 159 -11.07 -8.65 6.64
C ALA A 159 -11.03 -9.05 8.13
N LEU A 160 -11.49 -8.18 9.03
CA LEU A 160 -11.58 -8.50 10.46
C LEU A 160 -12.57 -9.65 10.74
N GLY A 161 -13.69 -9.69 10.00
CA GLY A 161 -14.63 -10.79 10.05
C GLY A 161 -13.97 -12.13 9.71
N LEU A 162 -13.20 -12.18 8.62
CA LEU A 162 -12.45 -13.38 8.22
C LEU A 162 -11.44 -13.82 9.29
N VAL A 163 -10.74 -12.87 9.93
CA VAL A 163 -9.82 -13.15 11.05
C VAL A 163 -10.59 -13.78 12.22
N ASN A 164 -11.68 -13.14 12.66
CA ASN A 164 -12.47 -13.59 13.79
C ASN A 164 -13.16 -14.95 13.55
N ASP A 165 -13.68 -15.16 12.34
CA ASP A 165 -14.30 -16.43 11.95
C ASP A 165 -13.29 -17.59 11.92
N THR A 166 -12.03 -17.31 11.61
CA THR A 166 -11.00 -18.33 11.45
C THR A 166 -10.22 -18.60 12.75
N LEU A 167 -9.83 -17.54 13.46
CA LEU A 167 -8.93 -17.60 14.62
C LEU A 167 -9.63 -17.42 15.96
N GLY A 168 -10.94 -17.15 15.95
CA GLY A 168 -11.75 -16.85 17.12
C GLY A 168 -11.96 -15.37 17.34
N ASN A 169 -13.17 -15.03 17.80
CA ASN A 169 -13.57 -13.65 18.00
C ASN A 169 -12.82 -12.99 19.16
N ARG A 170 -12.12 -11.90 18.90
CA ARG A 170 -11.41 -11.08 19.89
C ARG A 170 -11.67 -9.60 19.63
N PRO A 171 -11.69 -8.75 20.67
CA PRO A 171 -11.79 -7.30 20.49
C PRO A 171 -10.54 -6.72 19.84
N VAL A 172 -10.68 -5.58 19.18
CA VAL A 172 -9.53 -4.76 18.77
C VAL A 172 -9.00 -4.02 19.99
N THR A 173 -7.71 -4.19 20.31
CA THR A 173 -7.04 -3.62 21.47
C THR A 173 -5.96 -2.60 21.12
N GLY A 174 -5.69 -2.41 19.84
CA GLY A 174 -4.79 -1.39 19.31
C GLY A 174 -4.97 -1.21 17.83
N VAL A 175 -4.71 0.00 17.32
CA VAL A 175 -4.64 0.30 15.88
C VAL A 175 -3.34 1.04 15.61
N ILE A 176 -2.66 0.69 14.51
CA ILE A 176 -1.43 1.33 14.06
C ILE A 176 -1.62 1.75 12.61
N TYR A 177 -1.47 3.03 12.33
CA TYR A 177 -1.33 3.55 10.97
C TYR A 177 0.14 3.72 10.68
N THR A 178 0.69 2.97 9.72
CA THR A 178 2.11 3.06 9.41
C THR A 178 2.49 4.39 8.78
N HIS A 179 1.58 4.97 8.00
CA HIS A 179 1.79 6.25 7.33
C HIS A 179 0.48 6.94 6.90
N SER A 180 0.59 8.11 6.29
CA SER A 180 -0.53 9.04 6.06
C SER A 180 -1.31 8.84 4.76
N HIS A 181 -1.09 7.77 3.99
CA HIS A 181 -1.88 7.49 2.80
C HIS A 181 -3.21 6.80 3.14
N GLY A 182 -4.23 7.07 2.34
CA GLY A 182 -5.62 6.69 2.64
C GLY A 182 -5.88 5.20 2.71
N ASP A 183 -5.15 4.40 1.97
CA ASP A 183 -5.27 2.95 1.93
C ASP A 183 -4.73 2.23 3.18
N HIS A 184 -4.14 2.98 4.13
CA HIS A 184 -3.63 2.47 5.39
C HIS A 184 -4.45 2.88 6.61
N PHE A 185 -5.42 3.81 6.45
CA PHE A 185 -6.29 4.23 7.54
C PHE A 185 -7.77 4.34 7.18
N GLY A 186 -8.08 4.41 5.88
CA GLY A 186 -9.42 4.77 5.41
C GLY A 186 -10.53 3.83 5.87
N GLY A 187 -10.22 2.56 6.10
CA GLY A 187 -11.15 1.53 6.54
C GLY A 187 -11.29 1.39 8.05
N VAL A 188 -10.65 2.23 8.86
CA VAL A 188 -10.58 2.07 10.32
C VAL A 188 -11.93 1.86 11.01
N ARG A 189 -13.01 2.51 10.52
CA ARG A 189 -14.36 2.33 11.06
C ARG A 189 -14.98 0.96 10.76
N GLY A 190 -14.34 0.17 9.93
CA GLY A 190 -14.69 -1.24 9.73
C GLY A 190 -14.13 -2.17 10.79
N VAL A 191 -13.15 -1.71 11.57
CA VAL A 191 -12.53 -2.53 12.63
C VAL A 191 -12.80 -2.04 14.03
N ILE A 192 -13.02 -0.73 14.23
CA ILE A 192 -13.31 -0.12 15.52
C ILE A 192 -14.02 1.23 15.32
N ASP A 193 -14.82 1.68 16.28
CA ASP A 193 -15.41 3.01 16.29
C ASP A 193 -14.83 3.92 17.38
N GLU A 194 -15.11 5.23 17.29
CA GLU A 194 -14.63 6.22 18.26
C GLU A 194 -15.16 5.98 19.67
N ALA A 195 -16.40 5.50 19.81
CA ALA A 195 -17.01 5.24 21.11
C ALA A 195 -16.30 4.09 21.83
N ASP A 196 -15.93 3.05 21.10
CA ASP A 196 -15.14 1.93 21.62
C ASP A 196 -13.71 2.35 22.02
N ILE A 197 -13.07 3.19 21.19
CA ILE A 197 -11.75 3.75 21.51
C ILE A 197 -11.79 4.55 22.81
N GLU A 198 -12.78 5.45 22.93
CA GLU A 198 -12.92 6.30 24.12
C GLU A 198 -13.27 5.46 25.35
N ALA A 199 -14.24 4.57 25.26
CA ALA A 199 -14.73 3.78 26.39
C ALA A 199 -13.70 2.79 26.95
N ARG A 200 -12.86 2.21 26.08
CA ARG A 200 -11.87 1.18 26.43
C ARG A 200 -10.42 1.69 26.49
N GLY A 201 -10.17 2.93 26.08
CA GLY A 201 -8.83 3.51 26.03
C GLY A 201 -7.95 2.81 24.99
N VAL A 202 -8.52 2.38 23.85
CA VAL A 202 -7.77 1.68 22.81
C VAL A 202 -6.80 2.65 22.13
N PRO A 203 -5.47 2.39 22.12
CA PRO A 203 -4.53 3.26 21.45
C PRO A 203 -4.67 3.18 19.93
N VAL A 204 -4.69 4.34 19.27
CA VAL A 204 -4.54 4.50 17.84
C VAL A 204 -3.23 5.24 17.62
N LEU A 205 -2.19 4.51 17.17
CA LEU A 205 -0.83 5.00 17.04
C LEU A 205 -0.56 5.39 15.58
N ALA A 206 0.10 6.51 15.37
CA ALA A 206 0.52 6.96 14.05
C ALA A 206 1.86 7.72 14.12
N PRO A 207 2.60 7.90 13.01
CA PRO A 207 3.82 8.71 13.00
C PRO A 207 3.53 10.19 13.25
N VAL A 208 4.51 10.92 13.80
CA VAL A 208 4.41 12.38 13.97
C VAL A 208 4.11 13.07 12.63
N GLY A 209 3.15 13.98 12.62
CA GLY A 209 2.68 14.70 11.43
C GLY A 209 1.70 13.93 10.57
N PHE A 210 1.22 12.78 11.06
CA PHE A 210 0.25 11.95 10.36
C PHE A 210 -1.03 12.73 10.02
N THR A 211 -1.65 13.33 11.02
CA THR A 211 -2.94 14.03 10.85
C THR A 211 -2.83 15.17 9.83
N GLU A 212 -1.78 15.98 9.92
CA GLU A 212 -1.53 17.08 8.98
C GLU A 212 -1.37 16.54 7.54
N SER A 213 -0.57 15.50 7.37
CA SER A 213 -0.28 14.92 6.05
C SER A 213 -1.51 14.25 5.44
N ALA A 214 -2.25 13.47 6.24
CA ALA A 214 -3.48 12.80 5.80
C ALA A 214 -4.55 13.82 5.36
N VAL A 215 -4.74 14.91 6.12
CA VAL A 215 -5.67 15.99 5.76
C VAL A 215 -5.20 16.74 4.52
N ALA A 216 -3.90 17.05 4.40
CA ALA A 216 -3.35 17.77 3.27
C ALA A 216 -3.57 17.02 1.95
N GLU A 217 -3.32 15.72 1.91
CA GLU A 217 -3.46 14.93 0.69
C GLU A 217 -4.91 14.54 0.38
N ASN A 218 -5.67 14.09 1.37
CA ASN A 218 -6.97 13.49 1.12
C ASN A 218 -8.14 14.50 1.14
N LEU A 219 -7.99 15.64 1.83
CA LEU A 219 -9.01 16.68 1.87
C LEU A 219 -8.61 17.91 1.07
N LEU A 220 -7.50 18.57 1.40
CA LEU A 220 -7.12 19.84 0.77
C LEU A 220 -6.76 19.66 -0.71
N ALA A 221 -5.95 18.66 -1.04
CA ALA A 221 -5.59 18.31 -2.40
C ALA A 221 -6.48 17.20 -3.00
N GLY A 222 -7.43 16.65 -2.25
CA GLY A 222 -8.15 15.42 -2.56
C GLY A 222 -8.78 15.39 -3.94
N ASN A 223 -9.54 16.41 -4.33
CA ASN A 223 -10.17 16.50 -5.67
C ASN A 223 -9.14 16.56 -6.80
N TYR A 224 -8.04 17.26 -6.60
CA TYR A 224 -6.96 17.35 -7.58
C TYR A 224 -6.26 16.00 -7.73
N MET A 225 -5.92 15.37 -6.62
CA MET A 225 -5.22 14.09 -6.59
C MET A 225 -6.10 12.96 -7.12
N SER A 226 -7.38 12.93 -6.78
CA SER A 226 -8.34 11.93 -7.29
C SER A 226 -8.49 11.96 -8.81
N ARG A 227 -8.53 13.15 -9.42
CA ARG A 227 -8.57 13.27 -10.89
C ARG A 227 -7.30 12.73 -11.55
N ARG A 228 -6.16 12.94 -10.94
CA ARG A 228 -4.87 12.45 -11.46
C ARG A 228 -4.68 10.96 -11.17
N ALA A 229 -5.26 10.45 -10.09
CA ALA A 229 -5.28 9.03 -9.76
C ALA A 229 -5.94 8.19 -10.85
N VAL A 230 -6.96 8.73 -11.55
CA VAL A 230 -7.56 8.06 -12.73
C VAL A 230 -6.52 7.71 -13.79
N LEU A 231 -5.58 8.62 -14.05
CA LEU A 231 -4.49 8.38 -15.01
C LEU A 231 -3.41 7.47 -14.44
N MET A 232 -3.14 7.56 -13.13
CA MET A 232 -2.11 6.77 -12.47
C MET A 232 -2.51 5.30 -12.32
N PHE A 233 -3.74 5.04 -11.87
CA PHE A 233 -4.22 3.70 -11.55
C PHE A 233 -5.06 3.05 -12.65
N GLY A 234 -5.51 3.83 -13.64
CA GLY A 234 -6.36 3.32 -14.71
C GLY A 234 -7.71 2.78 -14.24
N ASN A 235 -8.22 3.25 -13.08
CA ASN A 235 -9.41 2.72 -12.41
C ASN A 235 -10.73 2.92 -13.19
N THR A 236 -10.73 3.71 -14.25
CA THR A 236 -11.86 3.85 -15.18
C THR A 236 -11.77 2.89 -16.40
N LEU A 237 -10.69 2.15 -16.51
CA LEU A 237 -10.55 1.15 -17.57
C LEU A 237 -11.23 -0.16 -17.15
N PRO A 238 -11.80 -0.92 -18.10
CA PRO A 238 -12.28 -2.25 -17.79
C PRO A 238 -11.13 -3.14 -17.34
N SER A 239 -11.39 -4.04 -16.40
CA SER A 239 -10.43 -5.08 -15.99
C SER A 239 -10.15 -6.01 -17.16
N GLY A 240 -8.88 -6.32 -17.39
CA GLY A 240 -8.50 -7.24 -18.46
C GLY A 240 -7.15 -6.91 -19.09
N PRO A 241 -6.62 -7.80 -19.93
CA PRO A 241 -5.27 -7.67 -20.51
C PRO A 241 -5.12 -6.51 -21.50
N THR A 242 -6.23 -5.90 -21.93
CA THR A 242 -6.24 -4.70 -22.79
C THR A 242 -6.76 -3.46 -22.05
N GLY A 243 -6.98 -3.57 -20.76
CA GLY A 243 -7.46 -2.50 -19.89
C GLY A 243 -6.58 -2.34 -18.65
N GLN A 244 -7.22 -2.37 -17.47
CA GLN A 244 -6.51 -2.36 -16.19
C GLN A 244 -6.16 -3.80 -15.78
N VAL A 245 -4.89 -4.09 -15.62
CA VAL A 245 -4.40 -5.37 -15.09
C VAL A 245 -4.22 -5.28 -13.58
N GLY A 246 -3.60 -4.23 -13.09
CA GLY A 246 -3.35 -3.92 -11.70
C GLY A 246 -2.53 -2.65 -11.56
N VAL A 247 -2.11 -2.34 -10.35
CA VAL A 247 -1.33 -1.14 -10.09
C VAL A 247 0.11 -1.45 -9.64
N GLY A 248 0.52 -2.72 -9.69
CA GLY A 248 1.84 -3.20 -9.29
C GLY A 248 1.99 -3.30 -7.76
N LEU A 249 1.61 -2.25 -7.05
CA LEU A 249 1.64 -2.18 -5.59
C LEU A 249 0.57 -3.07 -4.94
N GLY A 250 -0.48 -3.35 -5.66
CA GLY A 250 -1.59 -4.21 -5.26
C GLY A 250 -2.63 -4.30 -6.37
N PRO A 251 -3.75 -4.98 -6.10
CA PRO A 251 -4.73 -5.25 -7.15
C PRO A 251 -5.42 -4.01 -7.70
N ALA A 252 -6.07 -3.24 -6.83
CA ALA A 252 -6.84 -2.04 -7.17
C ALA A 252 -7.26 -1.31 -5.87
N LEU A 253 -7.82 -0.12 -6.01
CA LEU A 253 -8.50 0.59 -4.93
C LEU A 253 -9.93 0.06 -4.76
N SER A 254 -10.34 -0.24 -3.52
CA SER A 254 -11.75 -0.52 -3.21
C SER A 254 -12.63 0.72 -3.43
N GLN A 255 -13.93 0.50 -3.65
CA GLN A 255 -14.89 1.57 -3.98
C GLN A 255 -15.91 1.77 -2.83
N GLY A 256 -15.43 1.70 -1.58
CA GLY A 256 -16.26 1.79 -0.39
C GLY A 256 -16.17 3.12 0.35
N THR A 257 -16.63 3.10 1.59
CA THR A 257 -16.64 4.25 2.50
C THR A 257 -15.26 4.47 3.09
N ILE A 258 -14.69 5.65 2.88
CA ILE A 258 -13.39 6.05 3.42
C ILE A 258 -13.61 6.97 4.61
N GLY A 259 -12.94 6.68 5.73
CA GLY A 259 -13.01 7.46 6.95
C GLY A 259 -11.63 7.71 7.55
N LEU A 260 -11.62 8.48 8.63
CA LEU A 260 -10.43 8.69 9.45
C LEU A 260 -10.89 8.77 10.91
N ILE A 261 -10.24 8.02 11.78
CA ILE A 261 -10.23 8.26 13.21
C ILE A 261 -8.87 8.86 13.55
N ALA A 262 -8.86 10.03 14.17
CA ALA A 262 -7.62 10.68 14.55
C ALA A 262 -6.79 9.78 15.49
N PRO A 263 -5.46 9.71 15.32
CA PRO A 263 -4.64 8.95 16.25
C PRO A 263 -4.77 9.52 17.68
N THR A 264 -4.79 8.63 18.67
CA THR A 264 -4.75 9.01 20.07
C THR A 264 -3.34 9.39 20.52
N GLU A 265 -2.34 8.91 19.77
CA GLU A 265 -0.93 9.23 19.99
C GLU A 265 -0.16 9.28 18.67
N GLU A 266 0.53 10.39 18.41
CA GLU A 266 1.55 10.47 17.39
C GLU A 266 2.89 10.07 18.00
N VAL A 267 3.47 8.97 17.49
CA VAL A 267 4.67 8.33 18.04
C VAL A 267 5.91 8.93 17.40
N PRO A 268 6.82 9.53 18.16
CA PRO A 268 8.15 9.87 17.66
C PRO A 268 8.87 8.58 17.25
N GLY A 269 9.48 8.55 16.07
CA GLY A 269 10.04 7.33 15.52
C GLY A 269 11.22 6.73 16.31
N ARG A 270 12.45 6.89 15.79
CA ARG A 270 13.66 6.21 16.26
C ARG A 270 13.86 6.23 17.79
N GLY A 271 14.01 5.04 18.37
CA GLY A 271 14.26 4.84 19.81
C GLY A 271 13.00 4.89 20.68
N THR A 272 11.83 5.05 20.08
CA THR A 272 10.56 4.98 20.80
C THR A 272 10.10 3.54 20.90
N VAL A 273 9.73 3.12 22.11
CA VAL A 273 9.15 1.81 22.38
C VAL A 273 7.77 1.99 23.00
N ARG A 274 6.81 1.17 22.57
CA ARG A 274 5.48 1.08 23.21
C ARG A 274 5.14 -0.38 23.46
N VAL A 275 4.30 -0.58 24.46
CA VAL A 275 3.68 -1.88 24.72
C VAL A 275 2.18 -1.72 24.50
N VAL A 276 1.61 -2.47 23.57
CA VAL A 276 0.18 -2.49 23.26
C VAL A 276 -0.33 -3.90 23.50
N ASP A 277 -1.28 -4.06 24.39
CA ASP A 277 -1.88 -5.35 24.74
C ASP A 277 -0.83 -6.48 24.91
N GLY A 278 0.24 -6.20 25.67
CA GLY A 278 1.34 -7.13 25.95
C GLY A 278 2.42 -7.22 24.88
N VAL A 279 2.21 -6.70 23.68
CA VAL A 279 3.19 -6.74 22.57
C VAL A 279 4.12 -5.54 22.62
N THR A 280 5.43 -5.79 22.63
CA THR A 280 6.48 -4.76 22.57
C THR A 280 6.68 -4.33 21.10
N ILE A 281 6.73 -3.01 20.85
CA ILE A 281 6.87 -2.42 19.52
C ILE A 281 8.00 -1.38 19.57
N GLU A 282 9.07 -1.60 18.80
CA GLU A 282 10.20 -0.66 18.64
C GLU A 282 10.02 0.12 17.33
N PHE A 283 9.79 1.44 17.40
CA PHE A 283 9.49 2.27 16.24
C PHE A 283 10.74 2.86 15.59
N VAL A 284 10.72 2.96 14.26
CA VAL A 284 11.76 3.56 13.42
C VAL A 284 11.15 4.62 12.54
N ASP A 285 11.57 5.87 12.68
CA ASP A 285 11.15 6.98 11.85
C ASP A 285 11.58 6.76 10.38
N ALA A 286 10.64 6.96 9.49
CA ALA A 286 10.83 6.86 8.04
C ALA A 286 10.19 8.04 7.29
N ALA A 287 9.91 9.15 7.99
CA ALA A 287 9.29 10.33 7.40
C ALA A 287 10.07 10.86 6.18
N GLY A 288 9.36 11.19 5.11
CA GLY A 288 9.94 11.71 3.87
C GLY A 288 10.50 10.63 2.94
N THR A 289 10.34 9.35 3.25
CA THR A 289 10.63 8.25 2.35
C THR A 289 9.45 8.02 1.41
N GLU A 290 8.57 7.07 1.65
CA GLU A 290 7.37 6.82 0.85
C GLU A 290 6.29 7.89 1.14
N ALA A 291 6.09 8.26 2.41
CA ALA A 291 5.15 9.29 2.84
C ALA A 291 5.82 10.39 3.67
N PRO A 292 5.19 11.58 3.77
CA PRO A 292 5.68 12.67 4.61
C PRO A 292 5.71 12.33 6.10
N ALA A 293 4.76 11.51 6.56
CA ALA A 293 4.67 10.97 7.90
C ALA A 293 4.59 9.45 7.79
N GLU A 294 5.63 8.76 8.21
CA GLU A 294 5.77 7.31 8.09
C GLU A 294 6.71 6.77 9.16
N PHE A 295 6.46 5.55 9.62
CA PHE A 295 7.38 4.77 10.44
C PHE A 295 7.35 3.28 10.05
N MET A 296 8.45 2.62 10.31
CA MET A 296 8.56 1.17 10.40
C MET A 296 8.57 0.76 11.87
N PHE A 297 8.41 -0.53 12.17
CA PHE A 297 8.58 -1.03 13.53
C PHE A 297 9.08 -2.47 13.57
N TYR A 298 9.77 -2.79 14.66
CA TYR A 298 10.23 -4.12 14.97
C TYR A 298 9.48 -4.67 16.18
N LEU A 299 9.17 -5.95 16.12
CA LEU A 299 8.46 -6.70 17.16
C LEU A 299 9.46 -7.70 17.80
N PRO A 300 10.13 -7.34 18.89
CA PRO A 300 11.17 -8.20 19.49
C PRO A 300 10.62 -9.54 20.00
N ASP A 301 9.38 -9.58 20.45
CA ASP A 301 8.73 -10.81 20.93
C ASP A 301 8.52 -11.85 19.81
N PHE A 302 8.56 -11.40 18.54
CA PHE A 302 8.36 -12.22 17.35
C PHE A 302 9.58 -12.31 16.44
N ASN A 303 10.66 -11.57 16.70
CA ASN A 303 11.74 -11.36 15.72
C ASN A 303 11.23 -10.95 14.33
N ALA A 304 10.24 -10.07 14.29
CA ALA A 304 9.54 -9.69 13.07
C ALA A 304 9.67 -8.19 12.80
N LEU A 305 9.96 -7.82 11.56
CA LEU A 305 10.11 -6.44 11.11
C LEU A 305 8.96 -6.05 10.19
N CYS A 306 8.21 -5.03 10.56
CA CYS A 306 7.25 -4.36 9.67
C CYS A 306 7.94 -3.20 8.96
N THR A 307 8.03 -3.28 7.65
CA THR A 307 8.66 -2.23 6.82
C THR A 307 7.67 -1.21 6.26
N ALA A 308 6.42 -1.25 6.71
CA ALA A 308 5.38 -0.34 6.21
C ALA A 308 5.31 -0.36 4.66
N GLU A 309 5.41 0.79 4.01
CA GLU A 309 5.56 0.88 2.56
C GLU A 309 6.99 1.27 2.12
N VAL A 310 7.90 1.48 3.09
CA VAL A 310 9.31 1.83 2.86
C VAL A 310 10.06 0.75 2.09
N ALA A 311 9.76 -0.53 2.35
CA ALA A 311 10.33 -1.65 1.59
C ALA A 311 9.24 -2.70 1.33
N THR A 312 8.86 -2.83 0.09
CA THR A 312 7.85 -3.76 -0.42
C THR A 312 8.45 -4.61 -1.55
N ALA A 313 7.74 -5.62 -2.04
CA ALA A 313 8.24 -6.49 -3.12
C ALA A 313 8.27 -5.80 -4.50
N THR A 314 8.39 -4.48 -4.55
CA THR A 314 8.55 -3.67 -5.76
C THR A 314 9.50 -2.50 -5.50
N PHE A 315 10.04 -1.91 -6.57
CA PHE A 315 10.67 -0.60 -6.52
C PHE A 315 9.60 0.48 -6.58
N HIS A 316 9.43 1.21 -5.49
CA HIS A 316 8.41 2.23 -5.40
C HIS A 316 8.78 3.50 -6.18
N ASN A 317 7.80 4.23 -6.70
CA ASN A 317 8.06 5.47 -7.43
C ASN A 317 8.53 6.61 -6.49
N ALA A 318 9.47 7.43 -6.97
CA ALA A 318 9.91 8.63 -6.26
C ALA A 318 9.00 9.85 -6.52
N LEU A 319 8.27 9.83 -7.64
CA LEU A 319 7.33 10.86 -8.04
C LEU A 319 6.01 10.21 -8.46
N THR A 320 4.92 10.57 -7.78
CA THR A 320 3.60 10.06 -8.13
C THR A 320 2.89 10.98 -9.13
N LEU A 321 2.28 10.40 -10.17
CA LEU A 321 1.43 11.16 -11.09
C LEU A 321 0.18 11.72 -10.39
N ARG A 322 -0.24 11.09 -9.31
CA ARG A 322 -1.30 11.55 -8.41
C ARG A 322 -1.04 12.94 -7.84
N GLY A 323 0.23 13.27 -7.55
CA GLY A 323 0.64 14.58 -7.08
C GLY A 323 1.02 14.64 -5.59
N ALA A 324 1.33 13.49 -4.98
CA ALA A 324 1.95 13.44 -3.65
C ALA A 324 3.31 14.16 -3.65
N LYS A 325 3.81 14.51 -2.47
CA LYS A 325 5.13 15.11 -2.32
C LYS A 325 6.21 14.24 -2.97
N VAL A 326 7.21 14.87 -3.59
CA VAL A 326 8.37 14.15 -4.13
C VAL A 326 9.15 13.51 -2.99
N ARG A 327 9.53 12.26 -3.17
CA ARG A 327 10.20 11.43 -2.18
C ARG A 327 11.71 11.54 -2.31
N ASP A 328 12.41 11.55 -1.17
CA ASP A 328 13.88 11.62 -1.15
C ASP A 328 14.49 10.22 -1.19
N LEU A 329 14.96 9.79 -2.37
CA LEU A 329 15.59 8.47 -2.55
C LEU A 329 16.88 8.30 -1.75
N LEU A 330 17.60 9.38 -1.44
CA LEU A 330 18.80 9.30 -0.63
C LEU A 330 18.45 9.00 0.82
N GLU A 331 17.49 9.75 1.37
CA GLU A 331 16.99 9.49 2.72
C GLU A 331 16.33 8.12 2.81
N TRP A 332 15.55 7.74 1.81
CA TRP A 332 14.95 6.40 1.75
C TRP A 332 16.00 5.29 1.86
N SER A 333 17.09 5.41 1.10
CA SER A 333 18.19 4.44 1.17
C SER A 333 18.89 4.41 2.54
N ARG A 334 18.99 5.56 3.23
CA ARG A 334 19.61 5.66 4.56
C ARG A 334 18.74 5.01 5.64
N VAL A 335 17.43 5.22 5.56
CA VAL A 335 16.48 4.61 6.49
C VAL A 335 16.51 3.09 6.36
N ILE A 336 16.52 2.55 5.12
CA ILE A 336 16.63 1.10 4.91
C ILE A 336 18.01 0.57 5.38
N ASP A 337 19.10 1.31 5.15
CA ASP A 337 20.43 0.93 5.63
C ASP A 337 20.50 0.86 7.17
N TYR A 338 19.87 1.82 7.85
CA TYR A 338 19.72 1.77 9.30
C TYR A 338 18.97 0.52 9.77
N VAL A 339 17.82 0.24 9.16
CA VAL A 339 16.98 -0.92 9.51
C VAL A 339 17.69 -2.25 9.20
N LEU A 340 18.38 -2.34 8.08
CA LEU A 340 19.23 -3.49 7.74
C LEU A 340 20.31 -3.73 8.81
N THR A 341 20.95 -2.66 9.27
CA THR A 341 22.04 -2.75 10.26
C THR A 341 21.54 -3.15 11.64
N GLU A 342 20.44 -2.55 12.09
CA GLU A 342 19.95 -2.73 13.47
C GLU A 342 19.06 -3.98 13.61
N TYR A 343 18.27 -4.31 12.58
CA TYR A 343 17.23 -5.34 12.68
C TYR A 343 17.39 -6.48 11.67
N GLY A 344 18.14 -6.31 10.57
CA GLY A 344 18.26 -7.34 9.53
C GLY A 344 18.70 -8.70 10.09
N GLY A 345 19.79 -8.71 10.88
CA GLY A 345 20.32 -9.91 11.51
C GLY A 345 19.52 -10.41 12.73
N ARG A 346 18.42 -9.72 13.11
CA ARG A 346 17.54 -10.08 14.23
C ARG A 346 16.15 -10.51 13.77
N SER A 347 15.85 -10.40 12.47
CA SER A 347 14.51 -10.61 11.92
C SER A 347 14.41 -11.98 11.24
N ASP A 348 13.49 -12.81 11.69
CA ASP A 348 13.15 -14.07 11.06
C ASP A 348 12.20 -13.88 9.88
N VAL A 349 11.47 -12.76 9.88
CA VAL A 349 10.54 -12.35 8.81
C VAL A 349 10.49 -10.83 8.68
N VAL A 350 10.35 -10.39 7.44
CA VAL A 350 9.94 -9.03 7.08
C VAL A 350 8.54 -9.12 6.47
N PHE A 351 7.64 -8.24 6.91
CA PHE A 351 6.32 -8.04 6.33
C PHE A 351 6.06 -6.55 6.11
N ALA A 352 5.17 -6.23 5.19
CA ALA A 352 4.91 -4.87 4.74
C ALA A 352 3.41 -4.60 4.62
N SER A 353 3.07 -3.35 4.37
CA SER A 353 1.69 -2.90 4.17
C SER A 353 1.16 -3.22 2.75
N HIS A 354 2.02 -3.75 1.89
CA HIS A 354 1.70 -4.29 0.57
C HIS A 354 2.45 -5.59 0.32
N HIS A 355 1.93 -6.39 -0.61
CA HIS A 355 2.52 -7.64 -1.08
C HIS A 355 2.56 -8.74 -0.01
N TRP A 356 3.53 -9.63 -0.09
CA TRP A 356 3.75 -10.81 0.75
C TRP A 356 5.02 -10.67 1.59
N PRO A 357 5.14 -11.43 2.70
CA PRO A 357 6.33 -11.39 3.54
C PRO A 357 7.55 -12.05 2.88
N THR A 358 8.73 -11.71 3.38
CA THR A 358 9.99 -12.40 3.10
C THR A 358 10.45 -13.14 4.34
N PHE A 359 10.70 -14.45 4.22
CA PHE A 359 10.98 -15.34 5.33
C PHE A 359 12.44 -15.78 5.38
N GLY A 360 12.97 -15.87 6.61
CA GLY A 360 14.34 -16.29 6.91
C GLY A 360 15.34 -15.15 6.88
N GLN A 361 16.17 -15.09 7.91
CA GLN A 361 17.11 -13.99 8.18
C GLN A 361 17.98 -13.62 6.96
N GLU A 362 18.58 -14.59 6.28
CA GLU A 362 19.42 -14.34 5.11
C GLU A 362 18.63 -13.71 3.95
N ASN A 363 17.38 -14.16 3.75
CA ASN A 363 16.50 -13.58 2.74
C ASN A 363 16.05 -12.17 3.13
N VAL A 364 15.75 -11.93 4.41
CA VAL A 364 15.43 -10.60 4.95
C VAL A 364 16.57 -9.62 4.72
N GLU A 365 17.81 -9.99 5.05
CA GLU A 365 18.99 -9.15 4.79
C GLU A 365 19.18 -8.90 3.30
N THR A 366 19.00 -9.93 2.47
CA THR A 366 19.11 -9.82 1.01
C THR A 366 18.05 -8.88 0.43
N PHE A 367 16.81 -9.01 0.89
CA PHE A 367 15.70 -8.14 0.50
C PHE A 367 15.97 -6.68 0.87
N LEU A 368 16.29 -6.40 2.14
CA LEU A 368 16.58 -5.04 2.62
C LEU A 368 17.79 -4.43 1.90
N ARG A 369 18.85 -5.20 1.67
CA ARG A 369 20.02 -4.77 0.93
C ARG A 369 19.67 -4.38 -0.50
N GLY A 370 18.87 -5.19 -1.17
CA GLY A 370 18.40 -4.91 -2.52
C GLY A 370 17.56 -3.64 -2.60
N GLN A 371 16.62 -3.47 -1.68
CA GLN A 371 15.79 -2.26 -1.59
C GLN A 371 16.66 -1.01 -1.35
N ARG A 372 17.54 -1.03 -0.36
CA ARG A 372 18.49 0.05 -0.12
C ARG A 372 19.31 0.42 -1.36
N ASP A 373 19.87 -0.58 -2.01
CA ASP A 373 20.82 -0.39 -3.12
C ASP A 373 20.12 0.20 -4.34
N ILE A 374 18.88 -0.18 -4.65
CA ILE A 374 18.16 0.37 -5.81
C ILE A 374 17.83 1.85 -5.62
N TYR A 375 17.36 2.26 -4.43
CA TYR A 375 17.09 3.67 -4.13
C TYR A 375 18.37 4.49 -4.19
N ARG A 376 19.43 4.00 -3.55
CA ARG A 376 20.73 4.67 -3.55
C ARG A 376 21.33 4.78 -4.96
N TYR A 377 21.31 3.70 -5.72
CA TYR A 377 21.80 3.70 -7.10
C TYR A 377 21.03 4.71 -7.96
N THR A 378 19.71 4.72 -7.85
CA THR A 378 18.86 5.63 -8.64
C THR A 378 19.21 7.08 -8.33
N HIS A 379 19.33 7.45 -7.06
CA HIS A 379 19.75 8.78 -6.64
C HIS A 379 21.14 9.11 -7.19
N ASP A 380 22.16 8.31 -6.87
CA ASP A 380 23.56 8.62 -7.17
C ASP A 380 23.82 8.67 -8.69
N GLN A 381 23.18 7.78 -9.49
CA GLN A 381 23.32 7.83 -10.94
C GLN A 381 22.60 9.02 -11.56
N THR A 382 21.47 9.41 -11.03
CA THR A 382 20.75 10.62 -11.47
C THR A 382 21.63 11.86 -11.26
N VAL A 383 22.14 12.06 -10.05
CA VAL A 383 23.03 13.20 -9.72
C VAL A 383 24.31 13.16 -10.55
N ARG A 384 24.96 11.98 -10.66
CA ARG A 384 26.20 11.83 -11.45
C ARG A 384 26.02 12.22 -12.91
N ARG A 385 24.89 11.83 -13.51
CA ARG A 385 24.61 12.11 -14.93
C ARG A 385 24.17 13.54 -15.15
N ALA A 386 23.34 14.08 -14.27
CA ALA A 386 22.98 15.52 -14.30
C ALA A 386 24.21 16.41 -14.21
N ASN A 387 25.20 16.07 -13.34
CA ASN A 387 26.46 16.78 -13.23
C ASN A 387 27.35 16.65 -14.48
N ARG A 388 27.09 15.70 -15.38
CA ARG A 388 27.73 15.57 -16.69
C ARG A 388 26.99 16.28 -17.81
N GLY A 389 25.90 16.99 -17.50
CA GLY A 389 25.11 17.77 -18.44
C GLY A 389 23.98 17.01 -19.12
N GLU A 390 23.67 15.78 -18.71
CA GLU A 390 22.50 15.07 -19.23
C GLU A 390 21.21 15.76 -18.79
N THR A 391 20.31 15.95 -19.74
CA THR A 391 19.00 16.58 -19.51
C THR A 391 18.01 15.58 -18.89
N GLN A 392 16.90 16.08 -18.33
CA GLN A 392 15.82 15.25 -17.81
C GLN A 392 15.23 14.26 -18.84
N PHE A 393 15.38 14.51 -20.14
CA PHE A 393 14.92 13.62 -21.22
C PHE A 393 15.93 12.54 -21.60
N GLU A 394 17.21 12.74 -21.27
CA GLU A 394 18.31 11.82 -21.53
C GLU A 394 18.53 10.87 -20.35
N LEU A 395 18.37 11.35 -19.12
CA LEU A 395 18.55 10.58 -17.90
C LEU A 395 17.80 9.24 -17.91
N PRO A 396 16.50 9.16 -18.24
CA PRO A 396 15.75 7.89 -18.21
C PRO A 396 16.24 6.90 -19.28
N LYS A 397 16.71 7.38 -20.43
CA LYS A 397 17.16 6.53 -21.54
C LYS A 397 18.43 5.75 -21.23
N ASN A 398 19.26 6.31 -20.38
CA ASN A 398 20.59 5.82 -20.10
C ASN A 398 20.74 5.17 -18.71
N SER A 399 19.76 5.34 -17.81
CA SER A 399 19.87 4.89 -16.41
C SER A 399 19.50 3.43 -16.17
N LEU A 400 18.82 2.77 -17.10
CA LEU A 400 18.23 1.45 -16.92
C LEU A 400 19.13 0.26 -17.30
N ASN A 401 20.46 0.40 -17.28
CA ASN A 401 21.38 -0.73 -17.34
C ASN A 401 21.61 -1.39 -15.97
N LEU A 402 20.54 -1.49 -15.16
CA LEU A 402 20.56 -2.33 -13.97
C LEU A 402 20.60 -3.79 -14.39
N ARG A 403 21.72 -4.46 -14.18
CA ARG A 403 21.75 -5.92 -14.15
C ARG A 403 21.20 -6.31 -12.78
N CYS A 404 19.95 -6.77 -12.76
CA CYS A 404 19.38 -7.39 -11.58
C CYS A 404 20.11 -8.70 -11.33
N ASN A 405 21.01 -8.72 -10.35
CA ASN A 405 21.55 -9.95 -9.80
C ASN A 405 20.63 -10.41 -8.68
N GLN A 406 19.87 -11.46 -8.96
CA GLN A 406 19.18 -12.36 -8.03
C GLN A 406 18.19 -11.76 -7.02
N ARG A 407 16.96 -12.26 -7.04
CA ARG A 407 15.89 -12.15 -6.04
C ARG A 407 15.33 -10.75 -5.72
N ILE A 408 15.32 -9.86 -6.66
CA ILE A 408 14.44 -8.70 -6.50
C ILE A 408 13.40 -8.84 -7.60
N SER A 409 12.15 -8.98 -7.22
CA SER A 409 11.01 -8.74 -8.12
C SER A 409 11.06 -7.28 -8.51
N ILE A 410 12.03 -6.96 -9.33
CA ILE A 410 12.40 -5.60 -9.59
C ILE A 410 11.63 -5.10 -10.75
N CYS A 411 11.07 -3.98 -10.47
CA CYS A 411 10.94 -2.87 -11.37
C CYS A 411 9.89 -3.06 -12.42
N VAL A 412 8.70 -2.94 -11.98
CA VAL A 412 7.76 -2.25 -12.85
C VAL A 412 7.95 -0.75 -12.62
N VAL A 413 8.93 -0.15 -13.28
CA VAL A 413 8.82 1.25 -13.61
C VAL A 413 7.75 1.30 -14.68
N THR A 414 6.50 1.37 -14.27
CA THR A 414 5.40 1.75 -15.13
C THR A 414 5.54 3.24 -15.43
N THR A 415 6.51 3.59 -16.26
CA THR A 415 6.39 4.81 -17.04
C THR A 415 5.40 4.49 -18.14
N ALA A 416 4.12 4.78 -17.91
CA ALA A 416 3.18 4.96 -18.99
C ALA A 416 3.80 5.97 -19.97
N ARG A 417 4.10 5.54 -21.18
CA ARG A 417 4.35 6.42 -22.31
C ARG A 417 3.04 6.70 -23.00
#